data_6c94c3baab7ebc07766b45d946611303
#
_entry.id   6c94c3baab7ebc07766b45d946611303
#
_cell.length_a   1.000
_cell.length_b   1.000
_cell.length_c   1.000
_cell.angle_alpha   90.00
_cell.angle_beta   90.00
_cell.angle_gamma   90.00
#
_symmetry.space_group_name_H-M   'P 1'
#
loop_
_entity.id
_entity.type
_entity.pdbx_description
1 polymer ?
#
loop_
_entity_poly.entity_id
_entity_poly.type
_entity_poly.pdbx_seq_one_letter_code
_entity_poly.pdbx_strand_id
1 'polypeptide(L)'
;KSGAISVTYDDGIINQFTIAKPIMDSLGLPATFYIITGKVEGSGKGKFIGRDPKEIIKETAITPTDSTNFFERASLIAFTGTSEAEDYHARVGSLFEQGKVKEAYLLLDEGYRKIREGKMKNTNDVVFHNNVEDTTTWEQYKSYSAQGHEIASHTVTHPRLAVLDEINMLYELEQSKADLLKFIGEESIFSAEGPYGTENERVMEYAHKIYPSLRNRMPEDWLEEINRGSKMTPGESNKEYVQWQRGPVSRIGIGEMKSWVDTVMKHDDTWLVLVFHGVENLGWEPKTRNELVEYFSYMKANEDQLWIATFREVTKFLRARMNSEISTSIESGKKIQISLKSELDPSIYSIPLTLKTYLPSNWKNVELGNSGEKIEIKEDEKGKYISYNLQLGNSIEFNRVD
;
A
#
# COMPACT_ATOMS: atom_id res chain seq x y z
N LYS A 1 -12.74 -8.28 -16.04
CA LYS A 1 -12.27 -9.12 -14.95
C LYS A 1 -13.18 -8.87 -13.77
N SER A 2 -13.38 -9.89 -12.92
CA SER A 2 -14.36 -9.83 -11.83
C SER A 2 -13.90 -8.94 -10.68
N GLY A 3 -12.60 -8.93 -10.35
CA GLY A 3 -12.06 -8.10 -9.28
C GLY A 3 -10.55 -7.95 -9.39
N ALA A 4 -9.94 -7.29 -8.39
CA ALA A 4 -8.51 -7.05 -8.36
C ALA A 4 -7.83 -7.75 -7.16
N ILE A 5 -6.56 -8.11 -7.32
CA ILE A 5 -5.71 -8.63 -6.24
C ILE A 5 -4.37 -7.91 -6.27
N SER A 6 -3.97 -7.35 -5.13
CA SER A 6 -2.62 -6.86 -4.89
C SER A 6 -1.91 -7.69 -3.83
N VAL A 7 -0.75 -8.22 -4.18
CA VAL A 7 0.13 -8.91 -3.23
C VAL A 7 1.07 -7.87 -2.64
N THR A 8 1.01 -7.67 -1.32
CA THR A 8 1.88 -6.72 -0.63
C THR A 8 2.76 -7.43 0.39
N TYR A 9 4.00 -7.01 0.50
CA TYR A 9 4.99 -7.46 1.48
C TYR A 9 5.49 -6.28 2.30
N ASP A 10 5.57 -6.43 3.62
CA ASP A 10 6.06 -5.42 4.53
C ASP A 10 7.48 -5.73 5.00
N ASP A 11 8.18 -4.73 5.56
CA ASP A 11 9.50 -4.78 6.22
C ASP A 11 10.72 -4.86 5.29
N GLY A 12 10.58 -5.29 4.05
CA GLY A 12 11.71 -5.45 3.12
C GLY A 12 12.67 -6.58 3.51
N ILE A 13 12.14 -7.69 4.05
CA ILE A 13 12.91 -8.86 4.50
C ILE A 13 13.57 -9.54 3.30
N ILE A 14 14.87 -9.89 3.41
CA ILE A 14 15.66 -10.44 2.30
C ILE A 14 15.01 -11.67 1.62
N ASN A 15 14.34 -12.54 2.38
CA ASN A 15 13.68 -13.72 1.83
C ASN A 15 12.47 -13.38 0.92
N GLN A 16 11.91 -12.19 1.03
CA GLN A 16 10.90 -11.71 0.09
C GLN A 16 11.49 -11.59 -1.33
N PHE A 17 12.75 -11.17 -1.44
CA PHE A 17 13.44 -10.93 -2.70
C PHE A 17 14.21 -12.14 -3.22
N THR A 18 14.67 -13.02 -2.33
CA THR A 18 15.44 -14.22 -2.72
C THR A 18 14.57 -15.46 -2.89
N ILE A 19 13.34 -15.46 -2.36
CA ILE A 19 12.44 -16.62 -2.41
C ILE A 19 11.08 -16.27 -3.03
N ALA A 20 10.34 -15.30 -2.44
CA ALA A 20 8.98 -15.00 -2.88
C ALA A 20 8.95 -14.33 -4.27
N LYS A 21 9.78 -13.28 -4.47
CA LYS A 21 9.85 -12.56 -5.74
C LYS A 21 10.19 -13.47 -6.92
N PRO A 22 11.22 -14.36 -6.90
CA PRO A 22 11.49 -15.28 -8.00
C PRO A 22 10.31 -16.21 -8.35
N ILE A 23 9.51 -16.64 -7.37
CA ILE A 23 8.30 -17.42 -7.62
C ILE A 23 7.28 -16.55 -8.39
N MET A 24 7.03 -15.33 -7.93
CA MET A 24 6.11 -14.40 -8.58
C MET A 24 6.57 -14.03 -9.98
N ASP A 25 7.85 -13.75 -10.18
CA ASP A 25 8.45 -13.46 -11.50
C ASP A 25 8.22 -14.61 -12.49
N SER A 26 8.43 -15.86 -12.06
CA SER A 26 8.23 -17.03 -12.91
C SER A 26 6.78 -17.20 -13.39
N LEU A 27 5.84 -16.62 -12.66
CA LEU A 27 4.41 -16.61 -12.95
C LEU A 27 3.95 -15.31 -13.62
N GLY A 28 4.83 -14.32 -13.77
CA GLY A 28 4.49 -12.99 -14.28
C GLY A 28 3.54 -12.21 -13.37
N LEU A 29 3.64 -12.39 -12.06
CA LEU A 29 2.82 -11.72 -11.05
C LEU A 29 3.58 -10.55 -10.42
N PRO A 30 3.06 -9.32 -10.45
CA PRO A 30 3.66 -8.19 -9.74
C PRO A 30 3.37 -8.25 -8.24
N ALA A 31 4.19 -7.56 -7.45
CA ALA A 31 3.98 -7.33 -6.03
C ALA A 31 4.30 -5.89 -5.65
N THR A 32 3.79 -5.45 -4.50
CA THR A 32 4.17 -4.21 -3.82
C THR A 32 5.02 -4.56 -2.60
N PHE A 33 6.19 -3.98 -2.49
CA PHE A 33 7.09 -4.15 -1.35
C PHE A 33 7.19 -2.84 -0.60
N TYR A 34 6.63 -2.79 0.61
CA TYR A 34 6.78 -1.68 1.54
C TYR A 34 8.05 -1.88 2.35
N ILE A 35 9.07 -1.06 2.06
CA ILE A 35 10.41 -1.23 2.61
C ILE A 35 10.73 -0.20 3.70
N ILE A 36 11.45 -0.63 4.73
CA ILE A 36 11.99 0.24 5.78
C ILE A 36 13.25 0.89 5.22
N THR A 37 13.14 2.14 4.74
CA THR A 37 14.21 2.77 3.94
C THR A 37 15.51 2.99 4.72
N GLY A 38 15.44 3.27 6.02
CA GLY A 38 16.62 3.49 6.85
C GLY A 38 17.54 2.27 7.03
N LYS A 39 17.05 1.07 6.67
CA LYS A 39 17.87 -0.16 6.65
C LYS A 39 18.75 -0.26 5.40
N VAL A 40 18.41 0.44 4.33
CA VAL A 40 19.17 0.40 3.08
C VAL A 40 20.37 1.33 3.16
N GLU A 41 21.53 0.87 2.71
CA GLU A 41 22.76 1.68 2.71
C GLU A 41 22.58 2.94 1.85
N GLY A 42 23.08 4.08 2.34
CA GLY A 42 22.98 5.37 1.66
C GLY A 42 21.70 6.16 1.96
N SER A 43 20.74 5.58 2.68
CA SER A 43 19.51 6.24 3.12
C SER A 43 19.70 7.16 4.31
N GLY A 44 18.72 8.04 4.53
CA GLY A 44 18.55 8.76 5.79
C GLY A 44 18.42 7.79 6.97
N LYS A 45 18.99 8.15 8.11
CA LYS A 45 18.95 7.32 9.31
C LYS A 45 17.91 7.84 10.30
N GLY A 46 17.31 6.93 11.04
CA GLY A 46 16.43 7.27 12.14
C GLY A 46 17.17 8.10 13.18
N LYS A 47 16.53 9.16 13.61
CA LYS A 47 17.04 10.06 14.64
C LYS A 47 15.90 10.76 15.35
N PHE A 48 16.06 11.01 16.61
CA PHE A 48 15.15 11.91 17.32
C PHE A 48 15.42 13.36 16.92
N ILE A 49 14.35 14.10 16.64
CA ILE A 49 14.36 15.55 16.36
C ILE A 49 13.61 16.23 17.49
N GLY A 50 14.27 17.12 18.23
CA GLY A 50 13.66 17.80 19.38
C GLY A 50 14.68 18.39 20.31
N ARG A 51 14.31 18.54 21.59
CA ARG A 51 15.19 18.98 22.65
C ARG A 51 16.33 17.99 22.91
N ASP A 52 17.35 18.39 23.67
CA ASP A 52 18.43 17.47 24.05
C ASP A 52 17.87 16.20 24.72
N PRO A 53 18.13 15.03 24.17
CA PRO A 53 17.71 13.74 24.76
C PRO A 53 18.13 13.59 26.23
N LYS A 54 19.28 14.10 26.63
CA LYS A 54 19.78 14.02 28.01
C LYS A 54 18.91 14.83 28.99
N GLU A 55 18.39 15.97 28.55
CA GLU A 55 17.49 16.79 29.36
C GLU A 55 16.15 16.10 29.54
N ILE A 56 15.56 15.58 28.46
CA ILE A 56 14.30 14.82 28.52
C ILE A 56 14.45 13.61 29.45
N ILE A 57 15.51 12.82 29.28
CA ILE A 57 15.76 11.64 30.13
C ILE A 57 15.90 12.05 31.61
N LYS A 58 16.61 13.15 31.93
CA LYS A 58 16.75 13.68 33.27
C LYS A 58 15.40 14.11 33.86
N GLU A 59 14.58 14.79 33.10
CA GLU A 59 13.25 15.26 33.54
C GLU A 59 12.34 14.08 33.93
N THR A 60 12.45 12.93 33.26
CA THR A 60 11.65 11.73 33.59
C THR A 60 11.92 11.15 34.99
N ALA A 61 12.98 11.59 35.66
CA ALA A 61 13.26 11.20 37.05
C ALA A 61 12.38 11.96 38.07
N ILE A 62 11.87 13.11 37.68
CA ILE A 62 11.17 14.05 38.56
C ILE A 62 9.70 14.21 38.15
N THR A 63 9.45 14.27 36.85
CA THR A 63 8.12 14.52 36.30
C THR A 63 7.61 13.24 35.61
N PRO A 64 6.53 12.61 36.07
CA PRO A 64 5.90 11.49 35.42
C PRO A 64 5.40 11.86 34.00
N THR A 65 5.20 10.85 33.16
CA THR A 65 4.58 11.04 31.83
C THR A 65 3.11 11.40 31.99
N ASP A 66 2.69 12.42 31.25
CA ASP A 66 1.31 12.91 31.14
C ASP A 66 0.98 13.34 29.71
N SER A 67 -0.21 13.92 29.49
CA SER A 67 -0.65 14.34 28.17
C SER A 67 0.20 15.44 27.52
N THR A 68 0.98 16.18 28.29
CA THR A 68 1.78 17.32 27.79
C THR A 68 3.16 16.89 27.27
N ASN A 69 3.69 15.76 27.75
CA ASN A 69 5.04 15.29 27.44
C ASN A 69 5.07 13.90 26.77
N PHE A 70 3.92 13.25 26.63
CA PHE A 70 3.82 11.88 26.13
C PHE A 70 4.42 11.68 24.75
N PHE A 71 4.00 12.48 23.77
CA PHE A 71 4.44 12.29 22.39
C PHE A 71 5.94 12.53 22.20
N GLU A 72 6.50 13.55 22.85
CA GLU A 72 7.95 13.80 22.83
C GLU A 72 8.72 12.61 23.43
N ARG A 73 8.27 12.09 24.56
CA ARG A 73 8.90 10.95 25.24
C ARG A 73 8.73 9.65 24.46
N ALA A 74 7.56 9.42 23.89
CA ALA A 74 7.29 8.25 23.05
C ALA A 74 8.09 8.30 21.75
N SER A 75 8.36 9.50 21.22
CA SER A 75 9.27 9.68 20.09
C SER A 75 10.71 9.39 20.49
N LEU A 76 11.21 10.01 21.56
CA LEU A 76 12.61 9.83 21.94
C LEU A 76 12.96 8.36 22.20
N ILE A 77 12.09 7.59 22.89
CA ILE A 77 12.40 6.19 23.21
C ILE A 77 12.52 5.34 21.94
N ALA A 78 11.79 5.66 20.85
CA ALA A 78 11.88 4.98 19.55
C ALA A 78 13.28 5.12 18.92
N PHE A 79 14.02 6.18 19.25
CA PHE A 79 15.31 6.51 18.62
C PHE A 79 16.50 6.36 19.57
N THR A 80 16.36 5.64 20.67
CA THR A 80 17.48 5.41 21.61
C THR A 80 18.46 4.33 21.14
N GLY A 81 18.15 3.60 20.06
CA GLY A 81 19.06 2.68 19.38
C GLY A 81 19.23 1.31 20.05
N THR A 82 18.38 0.92 21.00
CA THR A 82 18.36 -0.43 21.54
C THR A 82 17.04 -1.13 21.17
N SER A 83 17.11 -2.42 20.87
CA SER A 83 15.93 -3.21 20.53
C SER A 83 14.87 -3.27 21.64
N GLU A 84 15.30 -3.25 22.90
CA GLU A 84 14.38 -3.20 24.04
C GLU A 84 13.62 -1.85 24.09
N ALA A 85 14.26 -0.74 23.72
CA ALA A 85 13.60 0.57 23.67
C ALA A 85 12.57 0.63 22.53
N GLU A 86 12.87 0.03 21.40
CA GLU A 86 11.92 -0.13 20.29
C GLU A 86 10.71 -0.98 20.70
N ASP A 87 10.91 -2.06 21.49
CA ASP A 87 9.83 -2.86 22.07
C ASP A 87 8.98 -2.02 23.04
N TYR A 88 9.61 -1.22 23.92
CA TYR A 88 8.86 -0.28 24.77
C TYR A 88 8.02 0.69 23.93
N HIS A 89 8.59 1.29 22.90
CA HIS A 89 7.86 2.18 22.00
C HIS A 89 6.66 1.49 21.37
N ALA A 90 6.84 0.29 20.81
CA ALA A 90 5.78 -0.47 20.15
C ALA A 90 4.64 -0.83 21.13
N ARG A 91 4.98 -1.24 22.35
CA ARG A 91 4.00 -1.60 23.39
C ARG A 91 3.28 -0.39 23.96
N VAL A 92 4.00 0.69 24.22
CA VAL A 92 3.43 1.99 24.64
C VAL A 92 2.42 2.47 23.63
N GLY A 93 2.79 2.45 22.35
CA GLY A 93 1.87 2.85 21.28
C GLY A 93 0.66 1.94 21.17
N SER A 94 0.83 0.63 21.29
CA SER A 94 -0.29 -0.31 21.30
C SER A 94 -1.29 -0.05 22.43
N LEU A 95 -0.80 0.22 23.65
CA LEU A 95 -1.67 0.58 24.77
C LEU A 95 -2.40 1.90 24.53
N PHE A 96 -1.70 2.90 24.02
CA PHE A 96 -2.29 4.20 23.72
C PHE A 96 -3.42 4.09 22.69
N GLU A 97 -3.21 3.38 21.59
CA GLU A 97 -4.20 3.17 20.53
C GLU A 97 -5.40 2.34 20.99
N GLN A 98 -5.25 1.48 22.02
CA GLN A 98 -6.33 0.77 22.68
C GLN A 98 -7.11 1.64 23.67
N GLY A 99 -6.78 2.93 23.83
CA GLY A 99 -7.37 3.83 24.82
C GLY A 99 -6.89 3.61 26.25
N LYS A 100 -5.89 2.74 26.48
CA LYS A 100 -5.27 2.45 27.77
C LYS A 100 -4.17 3.48 28.10
N VAL A 101 -4.54 4.76 28.05
CA VAL A 101 -3.61 5.89 28.10
C VAL A 101 -2.76 5.90 29.37
N LYS A 102 -3.37 5.63 30.55
CA LYS A 102 -2.63 5.59 31.83
C LYS A 102 -1.60 4.46 31.87
N GLU A 103 -1.94 3.29 31.34
CA GLU A 103 -1.03 2.15 31.23
C GLU A 103 0.13 2.47 30.27
N ALA A 104 -0.15 3.17 29.16
CA ALA A 104 0.89 3.63 28.24
C ALA A 104 1.89 4.58 28.92
N TYR A 105 1.39 5.54 29.72
CA TYR A 105 2.27 6.46 30.47
C TYR A 105 3.16 5.73 31.48
N LEU A 106 2.58 4.81 32.27
CA LEU A 106 3.33 4.04 33.24
C LEU A 106 4.41 3.15 32.60
N LEU A 107 4.08 2.51 31.48
CA LEU A 107 5.03 1.70 30.73
C LEU A 107 6.17 2.55 30.16
N LEU A 108 5.86 3.76 29.67
CA LEU A 108 6.87 4.69 29.18
C LEU A 108 7.80 5.16 30.29
N ASP A 109 7.26 5.49 31.47
CA ASP A 109 8.06 5.84 32.66
C ASP A 109 8.98 4.70 33.11
N GLU A 110 8.50 3.45 33.04
CA GLU A 110 9.33 2.26 33.29
C GLU A 110 10.49 2.17 32.30
N GLY A 111 10.23 2.36 31.01
CA GLY A 111 11.25 2.39 29.96
C GLY A 111 12.32 3.44 30.27
N TYR A 112 11.93 4.66 30.60
CA TYR A 112 12.88 5.73 30.97
C TYR A 112 13.64 5.44 32.25
N ARG A 113 13.03 4.77 33.21
CA ARG A 113 13.77 4.31 34.41
C ARG A 113 14.91 3.37 34.03
N LYS A 114 14.65 2.40 33.14
CA LYS A 114 15.71 1.49 32.63
C LYS A 114 16.80 2.23 31.87
N ILE A 115 16.44 3.23 31.06
CA ILE A 115 17.41 4.08 30.33
C ILE A 115 18.34 4.78 31.36
N ARG A 116 17.79 5.44 32.39
CA ARG A 116 18.58 6.14 33.43
C ARG A 116 19.48 5.21 34.22
N GLU A 117 19.03 3.97 34.42
CA GLU A 117 19.80 2.94 35.15
C GLU A 117 20.84 2.21 34.26
N GLY A 118 20.91 2.54 32.96
CA GLY A 118 21.80 1.85 32.03
C GLY A 118 21.41 0.38 31.78
N LYS A 119 20.13 0.04 31.96
CA LYS A 119 19.64 -1.34 31.92
C LYS A 119 18.92 -1.68 30.59
N MET A 120 18.78 -0.73 29.65
CA MET A 120 18.27 -1.03 28.33
C MET A 120 19.24 -1.91 27.56
N LYS A 121 18.74 -2.97 26.95
CA LYS A 121 19.56 -3.99 26.28
C LYS A 121 19.22 -4.11 24.79
N ASN A 122 20.19 -4.58 24.03
CA ASN A 122 19.91 -5.20 22.74
C ASN A 122 19.53 -6.67 23.01
N THR A 123 18.34 -7.06 22.63
CA THR A 123 17.86 -8.44 22.75
C THR A 123 17.83 -9.07 21.36
N ASN A 124 18.28 -10.33 21.27
CA ASN A 124 18.23 -11.08 20.01
C ASN A 124 16.82 -11.62 19.69
N ASP A 125 15.88 -11.43 20.61
CA ASP A 125 14.52 -11.99 20.53
C ASP A 125 13.54 -11.10 19.74
N VAL A 126 13.97 -9.93 19.26
CA VAL A 126 13.09 -9.07 18.47
C VAL A 126 13.03 -9.61 17.06
N VAL A 127 11.91 -10.21 16.74
CA VAL A 127 11.57 -10.90 15.48
C VAL A 127 11.66 -9.97 14.24
N PHE A 128 11.88 -8.68 14.45
CA PHE A 128 11.76 -7.63 13.41
C PHE A 128 13.11 -7.06 12.92
N HIS A 129 14.23 -7.41 13.55
CA HIS A 129 15.52 -6.88 13.11
C HIS A 129 16.19 -7.85 12.15
N ASN A 130 16.10 -7.55 10.85
CA ASN A 130 17.05 -8.08 9.90
C ASN A 130 18.44 -7.58 10.30
N ASN A 131 19.42 -8.47 10.42
CA ASN A 131 20.80 -8.06 10.48
C ASN A 131 21.10 -7.18 9.25
N VAL A 132 21.87 -6.11 9.43
CA VAL A 132 22.22 -5.17 8.33
C VAL A 132 22.89 -5.88 7.15
N GLU A 133 23.48 -7.05 7.39
CA GLU A 133 24.15 -7.88 6.39
C GLU A 133 23.20 -8.51 5.36
N ASP A 134 21.89 -8.57 5.63
CA ASP A 134 20.89 -9.25 4.81
C ASP A 134 19.91 -8.26 4.12
N THR A 135 20.32 -7.01 3.88
CA THR A 135 19.46 -6.03 3.22
C THR A 135 19.66 -5.99 1.72
N THR A 136 18.57 -5.75 0.99
CA THR A 136 18.58 -5.47 -0.45
C THR A 136 19.16 -4.08 -0.71
N THR A 137 19.93 -3.90 -1.77
CA THR A 137 20.51 -2.60 -2.16
C THR A 137 19.52 -1.74 -2.95
N TRP A 138 19.78 -0.42 -3.04
CA TRP A 138 18.98 0.49 -3.86
C TRP A 138 19.01 0.13 -5.35
N GLU A 139 20.13 -0.37 -5.88
CA GLU A 139 20.27 -0.83 -7.27
C GLU A 139 19.35 -2.03 -7.53
N GLN A 140 19.27 -2.96 -6.56
CA GLN A 140 18.36 -4.10 -6.65
C GLN A 140 16.91 -3.64 -6.60
N TYR A 141 16.52 -2.77 -5.67
CA TYR A 141 15.16 -2.21 -5.60
C TYR A 141 14.78 -1.48 -6.88
N LYS A 142 15.67 -0.68 -7.44
CA LYS A 142 15.45 -0.01 -8.73
C LYS A 142 15.26 -1.02 -9.88
N SER A 143 16.05 -2.09 -9.89
CA SER A 143 15.87 -3.18 -10.85
C SER A 143 14.53 -3.89 -10.70
N TYR A 144 14.05 -4.11 -9.46
CA TYR A 144 12.76 -4.74 -9.20
C TYR A 144 11.60 -3.85 -9.63
N SER A 145 11.71 -2.55 -9.41
CA SER A 145 10.74 -1.57 -9.93
C SER A 145 10.67 -1.60 -11.46
N ALA A 146 11.81 -1.64 -12.14
CA ALA A 146 11.87 -1.77 -13.61
C ALA A 146 11.31 -3.11 -14.15
N GLN A 147 11.21 -4.14 -13.31
CA GLN A 147 10.58 -5.42 -13.62
C GLN A 147 9.07 -5.45 -13.38
N GLY A 148 8.47 -4.32 -12.98
CA GLY A 148 7.01 -4.20 -12.78
C GLY A 148 6.55 -4.39 -11.35
N HIS A 149 7.45 -4.55 -10.38
CA HIS A 149 7.09 -4.50 -8.96
C HIS A 149 7.00 -3.05 -8.47
N GLU A 150 6.19 -2.81 -7.46
CA GLU A 150 6.16 -1.55 -6.76
C GLU A 150 7.06 -1.62 -5.52
N ILE A 151 7.98 -0.67 -5.39
CA ILE A 151 8.75 -0.44 -4.17
C ILE A 151 8.22 0.82 -3.53
N ALA A 152 7.76 0.74 -2.29
CA ALA A 152 7.04 1.79 -1.61
C ALA A 152 7.50 1.96 -0.15
N SER A 153 7.02 3.00 0.52
CA SER A 153 7.48 3.37 1.85
C SER A 153 6.86 2.54 2.96
N HIS A 154 7.72 2.06 3.87
CA HIS A 154 7.34 1.56 5.20
C HIS A 154 8.04 2.38 6.29
N THR A 155 8.14 3.69 6.10
CA THR A 155 8.86 4.67 6.93
C THR A 155 10.40 4.48 6.91
N VAL A 156 11.12 5.26 7.71
CA VAL A 156 12.59 5.16 7.83
C VAL A 156 12.98 4.05 8.79
N THR A 157 12.34 3.96 9.98
CA THR A 157 12.77 3.06 11.07
C THR A 157 11.67 2.14 11.60
N HIS A 158 10.47 2.17 11.00
CA HIS A 158 9.35 1.33 11.42
C HIS A 158 8.77 1.67 12.81
N PRO A 159 8.59 2.95 13.19
CA PRO A 159 7.98 3.28 14.47
C PRO A 159 6.44 3.24 14.39
N ARG A 160 5.76 3.23 15.55
CA ARG A 160 4.33 3.52 15.62
C ARG A 160 4.08 5.02 15.42
N LEU A 161 3.68 5.41 14.23
CA LEU A 161 3.44 6.82 13.86
C LEU A 161 2.42 7.49 14.77
N ALA A 162 1.41 6.75 15.22
CA ALA A 162 0.33 7.28 16.06
C ALA A 162 0.79 7.86 17.41
N VAL A 163 1.98 7.51 17.90
CA VAL A 163 2.53 7.99 19.17
C VAL A 163 3.79 8.84 19.01
N LEU A 164 4.24 9.09 17.79
CA LEU A 164 5.28 10.08 17.55
C LEU A 164 4.72 11.50 17.69
N ASP A 165 5.53 12.45 18.14
CA ASP A 165 5.22 13.87 17.95
C ASP A 165 5.27 14.24 16.44
N GLU A 166 4.77 15.40 16.10
CA GLU A 166 4.60 15.83 14.72
C GLU A 166 5.91 15.83 13.94
N ILE A 167 6.97 16.41 14.50
CA ILE A 167 8.24 16.58 13.79
C ILE A 167 8.92 15.24 13.51
N ASN A 168 8.85 14.29 14.44
CA ASN A 168 9.42 12.96 14.25
C ASN A 168 8.57 12.10 13.31
N MET A 169 7.24 12.24 13.36
CA MET A 169 6.34 11.58 12.40
C MET A 169 6.58 12.10 10.98
N LEU A 170 6.66 13.41 10.78
CA LEU A 170 6.96 14.00 9.49
C LEU A 170 8.32 13.54 8.96
N TYR A 171 9.35 13.49 9.80
CA TYR A 171 10.66 12.98 9.40
C TYR A 171 10.60 11.54 8.88
N GLU A 172 9.91 10.66 9.58
CA GLU A 172 9.74 9.26 9.16
C GLU A 172 9.07 9.12 7.80
N LEU A 173 8.08 9.94 7.52
CA LEU A 173 7.34 9.93 6.25
C LEU A 173 8.11 10.63 5.13
N GLU A 174 8.59 11.85 5.36
CA GLU A 174 9.24 12.67 4.33
C GLU A 174 10.62 12.15 3.95
N GLN A 175 11.43 11.72 4.94
CA GLN A 175 12.75 11.18 4.64
C GLN A 175 12.67 9.87 3.87
N SER A 176 11.72 8.99 4.22
CA SER A 176 11.48 7.76 3.47
C SER A 176 11.08 8.06 2.02
N LYS A 177 10.19 9.05 1.81
CA LYS A 177 9.82 9.51 0.47
C LYS A 177 11.02 10.08 -0.30
N ALA A 178 11.85 10.89 0.36
CA ALA A 178 13.02 11.48 -0.26
C ALA A 178 14.05 10.42 -0.72
N ASP A 179 14.26 9.39 0.10
CA ASP A 179 15.15 8.28 -0.24
C ASP A 179 14.61 7.49 -1.45
N LEU A 180 13.34 7.14 -1.44
CA LEU A 180 12.69 6.45 -2.56
C LEU A 180 12.76 7.26 -3.86
N LEU A 181 12.44 8.55 -3.80
CA LEU A 181 12.53 9.44 -4.95
C LEU A 181 13.96 9.53 -5.50
N LYS A 182 14.94 9.66 -4.61
CA LYS A 182 16.35 9.80 -4.97
C LYS A 182 16.91 8.55 -5.65
N PHE A 183 16.58 7.38 -5.15
CA PHE A 183 17.24 6.14 -5.56
C PHE A 183 16.45 5.33 -6.60
N ILE A 184 15.12 5.45 -6.61
CA ILE A 184 14.24 4.70 -7.52
C ILE A 184 13.57 5.64 -8.52
N GLY A 185 12.78 6.61 -8.06
CA GLY A 185 12.07 7.58 -8.90
C GLY A 185 10.64 7.84 -8.46
N GLU A 186 9.92 8.62 -9.27
CA GLU A 186 8.54 9.11 -8.99
C GLU A 186 7.53 7.97 -8.80
N GLU A 187 7.74 6.83 -9.42
CA GLU A 187 6.85 5.67 -9.31
C GLU A 187 6.83 5.05 -7.91
N SER A 188 7.85 5.29 -7.08
CA SER A 188 8.00 4.70 -5.75
C SER A 188 7.44 5.57 -4.61
N ILE A 189 6.97 6.79 -4.92
CA ILE A 189 6.50 7.74 -3.91
C ILE A 189 4.97 7.91 -3.91
N PHE A 190 4.24 7.04 -4.59
CA PHE A 190 2.79 7.10 -4.68
C PHE A 190 2.10 6.53 -3.43
N SER A 191 2.55 5.40 -2.94
CA SER A 191 1.94 4.73 -1.79
C SER A 191 2.89 4.55 -0.62
N ALA A 192 2.31 4.45 0.57
CA ALA A 192 3.00 4.09 1.80
C ALA A 192 2.14 3.16 2.66
N GLU A 193 2.76 2.58 3.67
CA GLU A 193 2.09 1.81 4.70
C GLU A 193 2.63 2.22 6.06
N GLY A 194 1.73 2.52 7.00
CA GLY A 194 2.09 2.86 8.38
C GLY A 194 2.39 1.62 9.20
N PRO A 195 3.58 1.52 9.81
CA PRO A 195 3.94 0.37 10.61
C PRO A 195 2.89 0.04 11.67
N TYR A 196 2.63 -1.26 11.87
CA TYR A 196 1.63 -1.79 12.80
C TYR A 196 0.18 -1.41 12.48
N GLY A 197 -0.11 -0.88 11.28
CA GLY A 197 -1.43 -0.37 10.92
C GLY A 197 -1.85 0.87 11.72
N THR A 198 -0.89 1.71 12.14
CA THR A 198 -1.14 2.87 13.02
C THR A 198 -1.58 4.11 12.25
N GLU A 199 -2.61 3.98 11.44
CA GLU A 199 -3.14 5.03 10.57
C GLU A 199 -4.42 5.63 11.15
N ASN A 200 -4.29 6.28 12.32
CA ASN A 200 -5.39 7.03 12.94
C ASN A 200 -5.59 8.40 12.27
N GLU A 201 -6.65 9.13 12.65
CA GLU A 201 -6.99 10.44 12.07
C GLU A 201 -5.80 11.41 12.08
N ARG A 202 -5.05 11.45 13.21
CA ARG A 202 -3.89 12.33 13.35
C ARG A 202 -2.77 11.98 12.37
N VAL A 203 -2.46 10.69 12.20
CA VAL A 203 -1.45 10.25 11.22
C VAL A 203 -1.90 10.57 9.80
N MET A 204 -3.16 10.32 9.48
CA MET A 204 -3.71 10.54 8.13
C MET A 204 -3.73 12.01 7.73
N GLU A 205 -3.95 12.92 8.67
CA GLU A 205 -3.88 14.37 8.40
C GLU A 205 -2.54 14.81 7.80
N TYR A 206 -1.43 14.17 8.21
CA TYR A 206 -0.10 14.45 7.69
C TYR A 206 0.28 13.53 6.52
N ALA A 207 0.02 12.26 6.64
CA ALA A 207 0.48 11.26 5.68
C ALA A 207 -0.13 11.46 4.29
N HIS A 208 -1.41 11.85 4.17
CA HIS A 208 -2.06 12.14 2.89
C HIS A 208 -1.57 13.43 2.20
N LYS A 209 -0.89 14.33 2.93
CA LYS A 209 -0.19 15.46 2.31
C LYS A 209 1.12 15.06 1.66
N ILE A 210 1.68 13.92 2.08
CA ILE A 210 2.99 13.42 1.63
C ILE A 210 2.82 12.34 0.56
N TYR A 211 1.93 11.38 0.79
CA TYR A 211 1.66 10.27 -0.11
C TYR A 211 0.22 10.32 -0.64
N PRO A 212 -0.01 10.16 -1.95
CA PRO A 212 -1.35 10.07 -2.52
C PRO A 212 -2.22 8.95 -1.96
N SER A 213 -1.59 7.89 -1.44
CA SER A 213 -2.31 6.71 -0.94
C SER A 213 -1.57 6.05 0.22
N LEU A 214 -2.33 5.56 1.21
CA LEU A 214 -1.86 4.65 2.24
C LEU A 214 -2.66 3.34 2.17
N ARG A 215 -2.00 2.20 2.40
CA ARG A 215 -2.61 0.89 2.21
C ARG A 215 -3.80 0.65 3.13
N ASN A 216 -3.69 1.00 4.39
CA ASN A 216 -4.72 0.68 5.38
C ASN A 216 -5.81 1.74 5.48
N ARG A 217 -5.64 2.90 4.84
CA ARG A 217 -6.62 3.97 4.87
C ARG A 217 -6.53 4.88 3.64
N MET A 218 -7.56 4.86 2.83
CA MET A 218 -7.69 5.71 1.66
C MET A 218 -8.19 7.12 2.06
N PRO A 219 -7.87 8.15 1.28
CA PRO A 219 -8.31 9.51 1.57
C PRO A 219 -9.80 9.77 1.31
N GLU A 220 -10.48 8.90 0.58
CA GLU A 220 -11.89 9.01 0.21
C GLU A 220 -12.73 7.95 0.94
N ASP A 221 -14.02 8.24 1.13
CA ASP A 221 -14.96 7.34 1.79
C ASP A 221 -15.88 6.54 0.85
N TRP A 222 -15.65 6.63 -0.47
CA TRP A 222 -16.37 5.85 -1.48
C TRP A 222 -16.01 4.36 -1.47
N LEU A 223 -14.86 4.03 -0.92
CA LEU A 223 -14.33 2.69 -0.78
C LEU A 223 -14.65 2.14 0.62
N GLU A 224 -15.17 0.92 0.71
CA GLU A 224 -15.23 0.20 1.97
C GLU A 224 -13.87 -0.40 2.30
N GLU A 225 -13.34 -0.10 3.48
CA GLU A 225 -12.05 -0.64 3.93
C GLU A 225 -12.29 -1.73 4.98
N ILE A 226 -12.22 -2.98 4.55
CA ILE A 226 -12.34 -4.15 5.43
C ILE A 226 -10.94 -4.59 5.84
N ASN A 227 -10.47 -4.10 6.98
CA ASN A 227 -9.14 -4.40 7.51
C ASN A 227 -8.98 -5.86 7.95
N ARG A 228 -7.74 -6.32 8.11
CA ARG A 228 -7.36 -7.71 8.43
C ARG A 228 -8.11 -8.32 9.62
N GLY A 229 -8.37 -7.55 10.66
CA GLY A 229 -9.07 -7.99 11.86
C GLY A 229 -10.60 -7.97 11.76
N SER A 230 -11.17 -7.42 10.70
CA SER A 230 -12.62 -7.32 10.51
C SER A 230 -13.26 -8.68 10.23
N LYS A 231 -14.45 -8.89 10.78
CA LYS A 231 -15.31 -10.05 10.45
C LYS A 231 -16.19 -9.80 9.24
N MET A 232 -16.31 -8.54 8.80
CA MET A 232 -17.08 -8.15 7.63
C MET A 232 -16.55 -8.82 6.36
N THR A 233 -17.43 -9.18 5.44
CA THR A 233 -17.11 -9.72 4.12
C THR A 233 -17.50 -8.75 3.01
N PRO A 234 -16.89 -8.81 1.82
CA PRO A 234 -17.18 -7.90 0.72
C PRO A 234 -18.68 -7.78 0.38
N GLY A 235 -19.40 -8.90 0.35
CA GLY A 235 -20.84 -8.92 0.03
C GLY A 235 -21.77 -8.25 1.05
N GLU A 236 -21.23 -7.78 2.18
CA GLU A 236 -21.98 -7.05 3.21
C GLU A 236 -21.88 -5.52 3.04
N SER A 237 -21.02 -5.03 2.17
CA SER A 237 -20.86 -3.60 1.89
C SER A 237 -21.86 -3.12 0.84
N ASN A 238 -22.29 -1.86 0.95
CA ASN A 238 -23.08 -1.14 -0.04
C ASN A 238 -22.27 -0.06 -0.78
N LYS A 239 -20.96 0.01 -0.55
CA LYS A 239 -20.04 0.90 -1.30
C LYS A 239 -19.80 0.35 -2.69
N GLU A 240 -19.48 1.22 -3.65
CA GLU A 240 -19.20 0.83 -5.04
C GLU A 240 -17.98 -0.08 -5.16
N TYR A 241 -16.99 0.12 -4.27
CA TYR A 241 -15.78 -0.71 -4.21
C TYR A 241 -15.45 -1.09 -2.77
N VAL A 242 -14.87 -2.27 -2.63
CA VAL A 242 -14.44 -2.83 -1.35
C VAL A 242 -12.95 -3.16 -1.42
N GLN A 243 -12.14 -2.51 -0.59
CA GLN A 243 -10.77 -2.96 -0.32
C GLN A 243 -10.83 -3.99 0.81
N TRP A 244 -10.55 -5.22 0.48
CA TRP A 244 -10.58 -6.33 1.43
C TRP A 244 -9.18 -6.79 1.77
N GLN A 245 -8.71 -6.43 2.96
CA GLN A 245 -7.38 -6.81 3.43
C GLN A 245 -7.40 -8.17 4.11
N ARG A 246 -6.50 -9.04 3.72
CA ARG A 246 -6.28 -10.36 4.34
C ARG A 246 -4.79 -10.61 4.52
N GLY A 247 -4.43 -11.17 5.69
CA GLY A 247 -3.05 -11.52 6.00
C GLY A 247 -2.89 -13.02 6.09
N PRO A 248 -2.03 -13.63 5.27
CA PRO A 248 -1.68 -15.02 5.39
C PRO A 248 -0.77 -15.24 6.60
N VAL A 249 -1.37 -15.32 7.77
CA VAL A 249 -0.66 -15.65 9.01
C VAL A 249 -0.26 -17.14 9.04
N SER A 250 0.73 -17.50 9.83
CA SER A 250 1.27 -18.89 9.89
C SER A 250 0.20 -19.95 10.11
N ARG A 251 -0.86 -19.65 10.89
CA ARG A 251 -1.97 -20.57 11.17
C ARG A 251 -3.01 -20.69 10.05
N ILE A 252 -3.00 -19.80 9.06
CA ILE A 252 -3.97 -19.81 7.96
C ILE A 252 -3.47 -20.77 6.89
N GLY A 253 -4.29 -21.78 6.58
CA GLY A 253 -3.97 -22.76 5.56
C GLY A 253 -4.23 -22.27 4.14
N ILE A 254 -3.61 -22.93 3.16
CA ILE A 254 -3.72 -22.57 1.73
C ILE A 254 -5.17 -22.67 1.23
N GLY A 255 -5.96 -23.61 1.75
CA GLY A 255 -7.39 -23.71 1.39
C GLY A 255 -8.18 -22.45 1.74
N GLU A 256 -7.95 -21.87 2.91
CA GLU A 256 -8.56 -20.61 3.30
C GLU A 256 -8.05 -19.43 2.44
N MET A 257 -6.75 -19.37 2.17
CA MET A 257 -6.18 -18.35 1.29
C MET A 257 -6.78 -18.43 -0.12
N LYS A 258 -6.98 -19.63 -0.68
CA LYS A 258 -7.65 -19.79 -1.98
C LYS A 258 -9.11 -19.33 -1.93
N SER A 259 -9.82 -19.54 -0.82
CA SER A 259 -11.21 -19.07 -0.68
C SER A 259 -11.33 -17.53 -0.76
N TRP A 260 -10.28 -16.78 -0.40
CA TRP A 260 -10.26 -15.32 -0.59
C TRP A 260 -10.23 -14.96 -2.08
N VAL A 261 -9.44 -15.68 -2.86
CA VAL A 261 -9.40 -15.52 -4.34
C VAL A 261 -10.76 -15.85 -4.96
N ASP A 262 -11.39 -16.96 -4.51
CA ASP A 262 -12.72 -17.36 -4.95
C ASP A 262 -13.79 -16.29 -4.63
N THR A 263 -13.63 -15.62 -3.49
CA THR A 263 -14.54 -14.51 -3.10
C THR A 263 -14.41 -13.35 -4.06
N VAL A 264 -13.20 -12.96 -4.44
CA VAL A 264 -12.96 -11.89 -5.42
C VAL A 264 -13.57 -12.23 -6.79
N MET A 265 -13.51 -13.50 -7.20
CA MET A 265 -14.12 -13.93 -8.47
C MET A 265 -15.66 -13.86 -8.46
N LYS A 266 -16.28 -13.84 -7.28
CA LYS A 266 -17.74 -13.74 -7.10
C LYS A 266 -18.26 -12.32 -6.92
N HIS A 267 -17.39 -11.38 -6.57
CA HIS A 267 -17.72 -9.99 -6.26
C HIS A 267 -16.85 -9.07 -7.12
N ASP A 268 -17.44 -8.49 -8.18
CA ASP A 268 -16.75 -7.68 -9.20
C ASP A 268 -16.37 -6.27 -8.72
N ASP A 269 -16.76 -5.89 -7.52
CA ASP A 269 -16.42 -4.66 -6.81
C ASP A 269 -15.25 -4.81 -5.83
N THR A 270 -14.72 -6.03 -5.69
CA THR A 270 -13.75 -6.35 -4.62
C THR A 270 -12.31 -6.26 -5.09
N TRP A 271 -11.52 -5.54 -4.31
CA TRP A 271 -10.07 -5.48 -4.38
C TRP A 271 -9.46 -6.17 -3.15
N LEU A 272 -8.95 -7.37 -3.33
CA LEU A 272 -8.23 -8.12 -2.29
C LEU A 272 -6.80 -7.59 -2.17
N VAL A 273 -6.46 -7.09 -0.99
CA VAL A 273 -5.10 -6.70 -0.62
C VAL A 273 -4.52 -7.74 0.33
N LEU A 274 -3.55 -8.51 -0.16
CA LEU A 274 -2.86 -9.53 0.60
C LEU A 274 -1.65 -8.93 1.33
N VAL A 275 -1.58 -9.12 2.64
CA VAL A 275 -0.54 -8.53 3.51
C VAL A 275 0.40 -9.62 4.02
N PHE A 276 1.50 -9.84 3.33
CA PHE A 276 2.56 -10.77 3.71
C PHE A 276 3.69 -10.07 4.48
N HIS A 277 4.42 -10.82 5.29
CA HIS A 277 5.64 -10.37 5.96
C HIS A 277 6.75 -11.41 5.77
N GLY A 278 6.82 -12.42 6.64
CA GLY A 278 7.87 -13.42 6.64
C GLY A 278 7.79 -14.43 5.49
N VAL A 279 8.95 -14.97 5.13
CA VAL A 279 9.11 -16.03 4.14
C VAL A 279 10.08 -17.07 4.69
N GLU A 280 9.69 -18.34 4.67
CA GLU A 280 10.40 -19.47 5.31
C GLU A 280 10.55 -19.24 6.82
N ASN A 281 11.75 -19.19 7.31
CA ASN A 281 12.08 -19.04 8.73
C ASN A 281 12.44 -17.61 9.14
N LEU A 282 12.20 -16.60 8.28
CA LEU A 282 12.60 -15.22 8.53
C LEU A 282 11.40 -14.28 8.47
N GLY A 283 11.28 -13.44 9.46
CA GLY A 283 10.23 -12.41 9.59
C GLY A 283 8.98 -12.88 10.31
N TRP A 284 8.03 -11.97 10.48
CA TRP A 284 6.79 -12.20 11.21
C TRP A 284 5.79 -13.00 10.35
N GLU A 285 5.06 -13.94 10.96
CA GLU A 285 4.03 -14.78 10.33
C GLU A 285 4.45 -15.38 8.96
N PRO A 286 5.55 -16.13 8.90
CA PRO A 286 6.12 -16.58 7.64
C PRO A 286 5.25 -17.61 6.92
N LYS A 287 5.32 -17.56 5.58
CA LYS A 287 4.83 -18.61 4.67
C LYS A 287 5.99 -19.35 4.03
N THR A 288 5.86 -20.65 3.90
CA THR A 288 6.89 -21.47 3.27
C THR A 288 6.91 -21.28 1.75
N ARG A 289 8.05 -21.59 1.13
CA ARG A 289 8.20 -21.61 -0.34
C ARG A 289 7.09 -22.43 -1.02
N ASN A 290 6.78 -23.61 -0.50
CA ASN A 290 5.78 -24.49 -1.09
C ASN A 290 4.37 -23.90 -1.03
N GLU A 291 4.00 -23.27 0.10
CA GLU A 291 2.73 -22.55 0.23
C GLU A 291 2.63 -21.39 -0.77
N LEU A 292 3.72 -20.61 -0.93
CA LEU A 292 3.75 -19.50 -1.87
C LEU A 292 3.62 -19.98 -3.33
N VAL A 293 4.34 -21.04 -3.71
CA VAL A 293 4.22 -21.64 -5.06
C VAL A 293 2.79 -22.10 -5.32
N GLU A 294 2.18 -22.83 -4.38
CA GLU A 294 0.81 -23.32 -4.53
C GLU A 294 -0.19 -22.19 -4.64
N TYR A 295 -0.08 -21.17 -3.78
CA TYR A 295 -1.03 -20.06 -3.75
C TYR A 295 -0.92 -19.16 -4.98
N PHE A 296 0.29 -18.74 -5.35
CA PHE A 296 0.50 -17.89 -6.52
C PHE A 296 0.18 -18.61 -7.83
N SER A 297 0.44 -19.93 -7.91
CA SER A 297 0.00 -20.73 -9.06
C SER A 297 -1.52 -20.77 -9.17
N TYR A 298 -2.23 -20.84 -8.05
CA TYR A 298 -3.69 -20.77 -8.03
C TYR A 298 -4.21 -19.41 -8.52
N MET A 299 -3.61 -18.32 -8.06
CA MET A 299 -3.94 -16.98 -8.56
C MET A 299 -3.69 -16.86 -10.06
N LYS A 300 -2.53 -17.35 -10.55
CA LYS A 300 -2.16 -17.33 -11.97
C LYS A 300 -3.14 -18.12 -12.82
N ALA A 301 -3.56 -19.30 -12.35
CA ALA A 301 -4.53 -20.14 -13.08
C ALA A 301 -5.90 -19.47 -13.27
N ASN A 302 -6.21 -18.45 -12.48
CA ASN A 302 -7.47 -17.71 -12.54
C ASN A 302 -7.30 -16.26 -13.08
N GLU A 303 -6.15 -15.90 -13.67
CA GLU A 303 -5.86 -14.53 -14.11
C GLU A 303 -6.80 -14.01 -15.21
N ASP A 304 -7.46 -14.88 -15.95
CA ASP A 304 -8.47 -14.47 -16.94
C ASP A 304 -9.66 -13.75 -16.30
N GLN A 305 -9.99 -14.11 -15.07
CA GLN A 305 -11.06 -13.50 -14.28
C GLN A 305 -10.56 -12.39 -13.35
N LEU A 306 -9.29 -12.39 -12.99
CA LEU A 306 -8.70 -11.52 -11.97
C LEU A 306 -7.75 -10.49 -12.57
N TRP A 307 -7.78 -9.28 -12.03
CA TRP A 307 -6.73 -8.30 -12.30
C TRP A 307 -5.71 -8.32 -11.17
N ILE A 308 -4.56 -8.99 -11.41
CA ILE A 308 -3.47 -9.05 -10.45
C ILE A 308 -2.50 -7.91 -10.79
N ALA A 309 -2.38 -6.96 -9.89
CA ALA A 309 -1.65 -5.71 -10.12
C ALA A 309 -1.05 -5.17 -8.81
N THR A 310 -0.11 -4.23 -8.91
CA THR A 310 0.45 -3.56 -7.74
C THR A 310 -0.62 -2.72 -7.02
N PHE A 311 -0.37 -2.41 -5.75
CA PHE A 311 -1.26 -1.57 -4.97
C PHE A 311 -1.45 -0.19 -5.62
N ARG A 312 -0.36 0.40 -6.11
CA ARG A 312 -0.37 1.67 -6.84
C ARG A 312 -1.24 1.63 -8.09
N GLU A 313 -1.13 0.57 -8.88
CA GLU A 313 -1.90 0.46 -10.15
C GLU A 313 -3.40 0.37 -9.88
N VAL A 314 -3.81 -0.47 -8.94
CA VAL A 314 -5.24 -0.60 -8.59
C VAL A 314 -5.77 0.70 -8.00
N THR A 315 -5.03 1.33 -7.07
CA THR A 315 -5.41 2.62 -6.50
C THR A 315 -5.58 3.69 -7.57
N LYS A 316 -4.59 3.83 -8.47
CA LYS A 316 -4.66 4.81 -9.56
C LYS A 316 -5.86 4.57 -10.46
N PHE A 317 -6.13 3.31 -10.81
CA PHE A 317 -7.27 2.96 -11.65
C PHE A 317 -8.61 3.30 -10.98
N LEU A 318 -8.80 2.88 -9.74
CA LEU A 318 -10.05 3.13 -9.01
C LEU A 318 -10.29 4.62 -8.81
N ARG A 319 -9.29 5.37 -8.38
CA ARG A 319 -9.40 6.83 -8.21
C ARG A 319 -9.66 7.53 -9.54
N ALA A 320 -8.96 7.15 -10.61
CA ALA A 320 -9.21 7.69 -11.94
C ALA A 320 -10.64 7.43 -12.40
N ARG A 321 -11.14 6.21 -12.22
CA ARG A 321 -12.52 5.84 -12.56
C ARG A 321 -13.56 6.64 -11.78
N MET A 322 -13.38 6.77 -10.47
CA MET A 322 -14.33 7.45 -9.58
C MET A 322 -14.37 8.97 -9.77
N ASN A 323 -13.24 9.55 -10.19
CA ASN A 323 -13.09 11.00 -10.36
C ASN A 323 -13.13 11.43 -11.84
N SER A 324 -13.74 10.63 -12.71
CA SER A 324 -13.82 10.93 -14.14
C SER A 324 -15.24 11.14 -14.61
N GLU A 325 -15.42 12.17 -15.44
CA GLU A 325 -16.66 12.43 -16.16
C GLU A 325 -16.49 12.06 -17.63
N ILE A 326 -17.40 11.25 -18.13
CA ILE A 326 -17.45 10.87 -19.55
C ILE A 326 -18.49 11.73 -20.25
N SER A 327 -18.08 12.46 -21.27
CA SER A 327 -19.00 13.14 -22.17
C SER A 327 -18.95 12.52 -23.56
N THR A 328 -20.13 12.32 -24.14
CA THR A 328 -20.28 11.74 -25.49
C THR A 328 -21.11 12.66 -26.36
N SER A 329 -20.64 12.94 -27.57
CA SER A 329 -21.41 13.65 -28.58
C SER A 329 -21.48 12.84 -29.89
N ILE A 330 -22.63 12.94 -30.60
CA ILE A 330 -22.82 12.29 -31.88
C ILE A 330 -23.07 13.37 -32.94
N GLU A 331 -22.16 13.49 -33.90
CA GLU A 331 -22.26 14.47 -34.98
C GLU A 331 -22.76 13.83 -36.24
N SER A 332 -23.85 14.40 -36.78
CA SER A 332 -24.45 13.99 -38.08
C SER A 332 -24.78 12.51 -38.21
N GLY A 333 -24.89 11.77 -37.11
CA GLY A 333 -25.10 10.32 -37.10
C GLY A 333 -23.94 9.47 -37.63
N LYS A 334 -22.78 10.09 -37.90
CA LYS A 334 -21.62 9.46 -38.55
C LYS A 334 -20.35 9.48 -37.68
N LYS A 335 -20.33 10.30 -36.63
CA LYS A 335 -19.17 10.50 -35.79
C LYS A 335 -19.59 10.45 -34.34
N ILE A 336 -18.83 9.73 -33.50
CA ILE A 336 -18.96 9.72 -32.06
C ILE A 336 -17.67 10.28 -31.47
N GLN A 337 -17.77 11.33 -30.66
CA GLN A 337 -16.65 11.86 -29.90
C GLN A 337 -16.87 11.59 -28.40
N ILE A 338 -15.87 11.07 -27.77
CA ILE A 338 -15.84 10.78 -26.33
C ILE A 338 -14.72 11.59 -25.70
N SER A 339 -15.02 12.26 -24.59
CA SER A 339 -14.04 12.98 -23.77
C SER A 339 -14.08 12.47 -22.35
N LEU A 340 -12.90 12.25 -21.77
CA LEU A 340 -12.71 11.80 -20.39
C LEU A 340 -12.09 12.95 -19.58
N LYS A 341 -12.90 13.62 -18.75
CA LYS A 341 -12.46 14.73 -17.89
C LYS A 341 -12.22 14.26 -16.47
N SER A 342 -11.24 14.85 -15.80
CA SER A 342 -10.95 14.61 -14.39
C SER A 342 -10.20 15.80 -13.80
N GLU A 343 -10.40 16.07 -12.51
CA GLU A 343 -9.61 17.02 -11.73
C GLU A 343 -8.30 16.41 -11.17
N LEU A 344 -8.12 15.09 -11.33
CA LEU A 344 -6.88 14.42 -10.92
C LEU A 344 -5.73 14.82 -11.82
N ASP A 345 -4.53 14.92 -11.23
CA ASP A 345 -3.29 15.19 -11.97
C ASP A 345 -2.96 14.02 -12.92
N PRO A 346 -3.02 14.23 -14.26
CA PRO A 346 -2.78 13.15 -15.21
C PRO A 346 -1.34 12.65 -15.23
N SER A 347 -0.38 13.38 -14.67
CA SER A 347 1.00 12.91 -14.51
C SER A 347 1.12 11.85 -13.42
N ILE A 348 0.30 11.94 -12.39
CA ILE A 348 0.21 10.96 -11.30
C ILE A 348 -0.72 9.81 -11.68
N TYR A 349 -1.90 10.13 -12.24
CA TYR A 349 -2.93 9.14 -12.59
C TYR A 349 -2.90 8.80 -14.09
N SER A 350 -1.74 8.31 -14.55
CA SER A 350 -1.45 8.01 -15.96
C SER A 350 -2.02 6.68 -16.48
N ILE A 351 -2.70 5.90 -15.62
CA ILE A 351 -3.32 4.63 -16.04
C ILE A 351 -4.55 4.91 -16.92
N PRO A 352 -4.63 4.33 -18.14
CA PRO A 352 -5.78 4.51 -18.98
C PRO A 352 -7.00 3.75 -18.43
N LEU A 353 -8.17 4.34 -18.56
CA LEU A 353 -9.44 3.66 -18.29
C LEU A 353 -9.93 2.92 -19.53
N THR A 354 -10.38 1.68 -19.35
CA THR A 354 -11.08 0.95 -20.41
C THR A 354 -12.52 1.39 -20.47
N LEU A 355 -12.90 1.97 -21.59
CA LEU A 355 -14.26 2.45 -21.85
C LEU A 355 -15.00 1.51 -22.78
N LYS A 356 -16.33 1.45 -22.60
CA LYS A 356 -17.27 0.73 -23.46
C LYS A 356 -18.30 1.71 -24.00
N THR A 357 -18.33 1.87 -25.31
CA THR A 357 -19.26 2.78 -25.96
C THR A 357 -20.23 2.00 -26.86
N TYR A 358 -21.54 2.12 -26.57
CA TYR A 358 -22.57 1.53 -27.38
C TYR A 358 -22.78 2.33 -28.66
N LEU A 359 -22.94 1.61 -29.76
CA LEU A 359 -23.08 2.17 -31.09
C LEU A 359 -24.55 2.25 -31.53
N PRO A 360 -24.94 3.23 -32.36
CA PRO A 360 -26.21 3.18 -33.02
C PRO A 360 -26.39 1.88 -33.83
N SER A 361 -27.57 1.31 -33.83
CA SER A 361 -27.87 0.01 -34.45
C SER A 361 -27.52 -0.09 -35.95
N ASN A 362 -27.52 1.05 -36.63
CA ASN A 362 -27.21 1.15 -38.05
C ASN A 362 -25.70 1.25 -38.36
N TRP A 363 -24.83 1.24 -37.34
CA TRP A 363 -23.39 1.22 -37.55
C TRP A 363 -22.92 -0.22 -37.78
N LYS A 364 -22.26 -0.46 -38.93
CA LYS A 364 -21.74 -1.79 -39.29
C LYS A 364 -20.24 -1.88 -39.22
N ASN A 365 -19.55 -0.77 -39.50
CA ASN A 365 -18.10 -0.65 -39.40
C ASN A 365 -17.75 0.65 -38.68
N VAL A 366 -16.65 0.63 -37.93
CA VAL A 366 -16.14 1.76 -37.14
C VAL A 366 -14.65 1.90 -37.36
N GLU A 367 -14.20 3.11 -37.56
CA GLU A 367 -12.78 3.46 -37.63
C GLU A 367 -12.43 4.52 -36.61
N LEU A 368 -11.19 4.45 -36.09
CA LEU A 368 -10.64 5.39 -35.16
C LEU A 368 -10.27 6.70 -35.84
N GLY A 369 -11.02 7.75 -35.56
CA GLY A 369 -10.74 9.13 -35.91
C GLY A 369 -10.07 9.32 -37.28
N ASN A 370 -8.93 10.01 -37.25
CA ASN A 370 -8.16 10.30 -38.45
C ASN A 370 -7.17 9.20 -38.87
N SER A 371 -6.97 8.15 -38.04
CA SER A 371 -6.03 7.06 -38.36
C SER A 371 -6.58 6.07 -39.37
N GLY A 372 -7.91 5.97 -39.49
CA GLY A 372 -8.57 4.96 -40.34
C GLY A 372 -8.42 3.53 -39.81
N GLU A 373 -7.92 3.34 -38.60
CA GLU A 373 -7.81 2.03 -37.96
C GLU A 373 -9.21 1.45 -37.70
N LYS A 374 -9.47 0.24 -38.18
CA LYS A 374 -10.72 -0.46 -37.94
C LYS A 374 -10.80 -0.96 -36.50
N ILE A 375 -11.91 -0.63 -35.84
CA ILE A 375 -12.20 -1.07 -34.50
C ILE A 375 -13.16 -2.26 -34.50
N GLU A 376 -12.87 -3.29 -33.77
CA GLU A 376 -13.71 -4.46 -33.58
C GLU A 376 -15.04 -4.08 -32.90
N ILE A 377 -16.14 -4.39 -33.54
CA ILE A 377 -17.47 -4.24 -32.95
C ILE A 377 -17.82 -5.55 -32.23
N LYS A 378 -18.15 -5.42 -30.95
CA LYS A 378 -18.65 -6.50 -30.09
C LYS A 378 -20.15 -6.30 -29.87
N GLU A 379 -20.83 -7.34 -29.41
CA GLU A 379 -22.25 -7.31 -29.06
C GLU A 379 -22.54 -7.99 -27.75
N ASP A 380 -23.46 -7.42 -26.99
CA ASP A 380 -24.00 -8.00 -25.76
C ASP A 380 -25.52 -7.76 -25.71
N GLU A 381 -26.13 -8.06 -24.56
CA GLU A 381 -27.58 -7.91 -24.34
C GLU A 381 -28.10 -6.48 -24.56
N LYS A 382 -27.23 -5.47 -24.40
CA LYS A 382 -27.56 -4.04 -24.57
C LYS A 382 -27.36 -3.55 -26.04
N GLY A 383 -26.70 -4.37 -26.87
CA GLY A 383 -26.44 -4.06 -28.28
C GLY A 383 -24.96 -4.04 -28.65
N LYS A 384 -24.69 -3.48 -29.82
CA LYS A 384 -23.33 -3.37 -30.36
C LYS A 384 -22.53 -2.33 -29.64
N TYR A 385 -21.25 -2.64 -29.34
CA TYR A 385 -20.33 -1.74 -28.69
C TYR A 385 -18.90 -1.89 -29.19
N ILE A 386 -18.09 -0.86 -28.90
CA ILE A 386 -16.64 -0.88 -29.01
C ILE A 386 -16.03 -0.73 -27.64
N SER A 387 -14.83 -1.31 -27.43
CA SER A 387 -14.06 -1.19 -26.19
C SER A 387 -12.66 -0.68 -26.53
N TYR A 388 -12.18 0.29 -25.76
CA TYR A 388 -10.90 0.98 -26.00
C TYR A 388 -10.38 1.59 -24.71
N ASN A 389 -9.10 1.91 -24.70
CA ASN A 389 -8.46 2.58 -23.57
C ASN A 389 -8.35 4.09 -23.82
N LEU A 390 -8.66 4.90 -22.83
CA LEU A 390 -8.55 6.36 -22.87
C LEU A 390 -7.91 6.88 -21.58
N GLN A 391 -6.92 7.75 -21.72
CA GLN A 391 -6.27 8.41 -20.56
C GLN A 391 -7.08 9.62 -20.11
N LEU A 392 -6.94 9.98 -18.83
CA LEU A 392 -7.53 11.18 -18.25
C LEU A 392 -7.15 12.42 -19.05
N GLY A 393 -8.10 13.32 -19.21
CA GLY A 393 -7.91 14.58 -19.94
C GLY A 393 -7.93 14.45 -21.47
N ASN A 394 -8.02 13.24 -22.02
CA ASN A 394 -8.00 13.00 -23.47
C ASN A 394 -9.40 12.84 -24.04
N SER A 395 -9.47 12.99 -25.37
CA SER A 395 -10.65 12.73 -26.17
C SER A 395 -10.30 11.76 -27.30
N ILE A 396 -11.30 10.99 -27.73
CA ILE A 396 -11.18 10.03 -28.83
C ILE A 396 -12.40 10.17 -29.75
N GLU A 397 -12.20 9.91 -31.01
CA GLU A 397 -13.21 10.03 -32.04
C GLU A 397 -13.33 8.74 -32.83
N PHE A 398 -14.57 8.34 -33.10
CA PHE A 398 -14.89 7.19 -33.91
C PHE A 398 -15.80 7.59 -35.08
N ASN A 399 -15.46 7.13 -36.29
CA ASN A 399 -16.21 7.41 -37.50
C ASN A 399 -16.92 6.15 -37.98
N ARG A 400 -18.18 6.33 -38.40
CA ARG A 400 -18.90 5.29 -39.14
C ARG A 400 -18.32 5.16 -40.53
N VAL A 401 -18.07 3.91 -40.94
CA VAL A 401 -17.70 3.54 -42.30
C VAL A 401 -18.88 2.78 -42.90
N ASP A 402 -19.35 3.26 -44.06
CA ASP A 402 -20.50 2.67 -44.77
C ASP A 402 -20.12 1.37 -45.51
#